data_d48652c02cee531b7b720b7e79e78e00
#
_entry.id   d48652c02cee531b7b720b7e79e78e00
#
_cell.length_a   1.000
_cell.length_b   1.000
_cell.length_c   1.000
_cell.angle_alpha   90.00
_cell.angle_beta   90.00
_cell.angle_gamma   90.00
#
_symmetry.space_group_name_H-M   'P 1'
#
loop_
_entity.id
_entity.type
_entity.pdbx_description
1 polymer ?
#
loop_
_entity_poly.entity_id
_entity_poly.type
_entity_poly.pdbx_seq_one_letter_code
_entity_poly.pdbx_strand_id
1 'polypeptide(L)' 'MSEAYFAEGTKAMLALEAMVDKVGLRNVVFALSHIASEKAEHIHTNWQDHALAKKWENDATKLDAIANRINGY' A
#
# COMPACT_ATOMS: atom_id res chain seq x y z
N MET A 1 10.94 7.57 -5.41
CA MET A 1 9.77 8.26 -5.94
C MET A 1 9.78 9.70 -5.48
N SER A 2 9.50 10.62 -6.38
CA SER A 2 9.48 12.03 -6.05
C SER A 2 8.26 12.39 -5.21
N GLU A 3 8.45 13.30 -4.26
CA GLU A 3 7.34 13.82 -3.46
C GLU A 3 6.30 14.50 -4.34
N ALA A 4 6.70 15.09 -5.46
CA ALA A 4 5.80 15.73 -6.39
C ALA A 4 4.76 14.78 -6.98
N TYR A 5 5.02 13.47 -6.96
CA TYR A 5 4.09 12.48 -7.48
C TYR A 5 2.75 12.50 -6.74
N PHE A 6 2.79 12.73 -5.43
CA PHE A 6 1.59 12.81 -4.61
C PHE A 6 1.30 14.22 -4.11
N ALA A 7 1.85 15.22 -4.77
CA ALA A 7 1.54 16.59 -4.42
C ALA A 7 0.05 16.85 -4.64
N GLU A 8 -0.51 17.75 -3.83
CA GLU A 8 -1.91 18.12 -3.92
C GLU A 8 -2.27 18.54 -5.35
N GLY A 9 -3.41 18.03 -5.84
CA GLY A 9 -3.89 18.36 -7.17
C GLY A 9 -3.35 17.50 -8.30
N THR A 10 -2.41 16.58 -8.02
CA THR A 10 -1.95 15.66 -9.07
C THR A 10 -3.01 14.61 -9.36
N LYS A 11 -2.92 14.00 -10.55
CA LYS A 11 -3.84 12.92 -10.90
C LYS A 11 -3.76 11.75 -9.93
N ALA A 12 -2.56 11.41 -9.45
CA ALA A 12 -2.37 10.32 -8.50
C ALA A 12 -3.08 10.63 -7.18
N MET A 13 -2.94 11.84 -6.68
CA MET A 13 -3.59 12.25 -5.44
C MET A 13 -5.11 12.24 -5.58
N LEU A 14 -5.62 12.77 -6.69
CA LEU A 14 -7.06 12.81 -6.94
C LEU A 14 -7.64 11.39 -7.06
N ALA A 15 -6.89 10.47 -7.69
CA ALA A 15 -7.31 9.08 -7.80
C ALA A 15 -7.38 8.41 -6.43
N LEU A 16 -6.41 8.68 -5.57
CA LEU A 16 -6.42 8.16 -4.20
C LEU A 16 -7.59 8.70 -3.39
N GLU A 17 -7.84 10.00 -3.50
CA GLU A 17 -8.98 10.61 -2.83
C GLU A 17 -10.29 9.95 -3.24
N ALA A 18 -10.46 9.74 -4.55
CA ALA A 18 -11.66 9.10 -5.07
C ALA A 18 -11.82 7.69 -4.51
N MET A 19 -10.74 6.94 -4.36
CA MET A 19 -10.78 5.61 -3.77
C MET A 19 -11.17 5.66 -2.30
N VAL A 20 -10.59 6.60 -1.55
CA VAL A 20 -10.93 6.76 -0.14
C VAL A 20 -12.42 7.09 0.01
N ASP A 21 -12.93 7.98 -0.83
CA ASP A 21 -14.34 8.36 -0.79
C ASP A 21 -15.26 7.20 -1.14
N LYS A 22 -14.81 6.34 -2.03
CA LYS A 22 -15.63 5.22 -2.51
C LYS A 22 -15.64 4.03 -1.57
N VAL A 23 -14.49 3.63 -1.05
CA VAL A 23 -14.39 2.39 -0.26
C VAL A 23 -13.94 2.61 1.18
N GLY A 24 -13.56 3.84 1.55
CA GLY A 24 -13.11 4.16 2.90
C GLY A 24 -11.62 4.02 3.09
N LEU A 25 -11.09 4.79 4.02
CA LEU A 25 -9.66 4.83 4.29
C LEU A 25 -9.12 3.47 4.75
N ARG A 26 -9.82 2.79 5.65
CA ARG A 26 -9.39 1.48 6.15
C ARG A 26 -9.20 0.49 4.99
N ASN A 27 -10.16 0.44 4.08
CA ASN A 27 -10.11 -0.49 2.96
C ASN A 27 -8.99 -0.17 1.99
N VAL A 28 -8.67 1.12 1.80
CA VAL A 28 -7.53 1.51 0.97
C VAL A 28 -6.23 1.02 1.61
N VAL A 29 -6.09 1.16 2.92
CA VAL A 29 -4.87 0.71 3.62
C VAL A 29 -4.77 -0.83 3.58
N PHE A 30 -5.87 -1.55 3.73
CA PHE A 30 -5.88 -3.01 3.55
C PHE A 30 -5.45 -3.40 2.14
N ALA A 31 -5.92 -2.68 1.14
CA ALA A 31 -5.52 -2.94 -0.24
C ALA A 31 -4.02 -2.72 -0.43
N LEU A 32 -3.46 -1.69 0.19
CA LEU A 32 -2.02 -1.44 0.14
C LEU A 32 -1.23 -2.57 0.80
N SER A 33 -1.73 -3.08 1.92
CA SER A 33 -1.12 -4.24 2.58
C SER A 33 -1.10 -5.44 1.65
N HIS A 34 -2.20 -5.70 0.97
CA HIS A 34 -2.31 -6.80 0.02
C HIS A 34 -1.34 -6.64 -1.15
N ILE A 35 -1.25 -5.42 -1.69
CA ILE A 35 -0.31 -5.12 -2.77
C ILE A 35 1.13 -5.36 -2.32
N ALA A 36 1.47 -4.94 -1.09
CA ALA A 36 2.81 -5.16 -0.55
C ALA A 36 3.12 -6.66 -0.44
N SER A 37 2.16 -7.47 0.00
CA SER A 37 2.32 -8.92 0.07
C SER A 37 2.53 -9.53 -1.32
N GLU A 38 1.78 -9.08 -2.31
CA GLU A 38 1.93 -9.56 -3.66
C GLU A 38 3.30 -9.20 -4.24
N LYS A 39 3.78 -8.00 -3.94
CA LYS A 39 5.12 -7.59 -4.36
C LYS A 39 6.19 -8.47 -3.74
N ALA A 40 6.04 -8.80 -2.45
CA ALA A 40 6.98 -9.69 -1.77
C ALA A 40 7.03 -11.06 -2.44
N GLU A 41 5.86 -11.62 -2.73
CA GLU A 41 5.78 -12.92 -3.38
C GLU A 41 6.40 -12.91 -4.77
N HIS A 42 6.12 -11.87 -5.54
CA HIS A 42 6.67 -11.69 -6.87
C HIS A 42 8.20 -11.62 -6.83
N ILE A 43 8.74 -10.88 -5.88
CA ILE A 43 10.19 -10.73 -5.71
C ILE A 43 10.83 -12.07 -5.33
N HIS A 44 10.21 -12.82 -4.41
CA HIS A 44 10.69 -14.17 -4.05
C HIS A 44 10.72 -15.10 -5.26
N THR A 45 9.65 -15.09 -6.03
CA THR A 45 9.47 -16.04 -7.12
C THR A 45 10.33 -15.72 -8.34
N ASN A 46 10.36 -14.45 -8.73
CA ASN A 46 10.97 -14.05 -10.00
C ASN A 46 12.38 -13.51 -9.86
N TRP A 47 12.69 -12.86 -8.76
CA TRP A 47 13.97 -12.18 -8.58
C TRP A 47 14.87 -12.87 -7.56
N GLN A 48 14.29 -13.73 -6.74
CA GLN A 48 14.99 -14.45 -5.67
C GLN A 48 15.79 -13.52 -4.73
N ASP A 49 15.34 -12.28 -4.59
CA ASP A 49 15.90 -11.33 -3.66
C ASP A 49 15.13 -11.41 -2.35
N HIS A 50 15.51 -12.37 -1.51
CA HIS A 50 14.79 -12.64 -0.28
C HIS A 50 14.88 -11.50 0.73
N ALA A 51 15.96 -10.76 0.74
CA ALA A 51 16.10 -9.60 1.63
C ALA A 51 15.11 -8.51 1.27
N LEU A 52 14.96 -8.21 -0.02
CA LEU A 52 14.00 -7.22 -0.47
C LEU A 52 12.56 -7.70 -0.26
N ALA A 53 12.29 -8.95 -0.56
CA ALA A 53 10.97 -9.54 -0.34
C ALA A 53 10.57 -9.43 1.13
N LYS A 54 11.53 -9.66 2.04
CA LYS A 54 11.27 -9.57 3.47
C LYS A 54 10.88 -8.17 3.90
N LYS A 55 11.47 -7.16 3.30
CA LYS A 55 11.10 -5.76 3.57
C LYS A 55 9.65 -5.49 3.18
N TRP A 56 9.23 -5.97 2.01
CA TRP A 56 7.85 -5.82 1.57
C TRP A 56 6.88 -6.57 2.48
N GLU A 57 7.24 -7.78 2.92
CA GLU A 57 6.43 -8.56 3.86
C GLU A 57 6.26 -7.82 5.18
N ASN A 58 7.34 -7.25 5.70
CA ASN A 58 7.29 -6.49 6.94
C ASN A 58 6.39 -5.27 6.80
N ASP A 59 6.47 -4.59 5.67
CA ASP A 59 5.61 -3.43 5.41
C ASP A 59 4.15 -3.84 5.28
N ALA A 60 3.88 -4.96 4.63
CA ALA A 60 2.52 -5.47 4.53
C ALA A 60 1.94 -5.75 5.92
N THR A 61 2.72 -6.34 6.80
CA THR A 61 2.29 -6.62 8.17
C THR A 61 1.98 -5.33 8.94
N LYS A 62 2.84 -4.32 8.79
CA LYS A 62 2.62 -3.02 9.42
C LYS A 62 1.36 -2.35 8.92
N LEU A 63 1.14 -2.38 7.62
CA LEU A 63 -0.05 -1.79 7.02
C LEU A 63 -1.32 -2.49 7.48
N ASP A 64 -1.28 -3.81 7.58
CA ASP A 64 -2.42 -4.57 8.06
C ASP A 64 -2.76 -4.19 9.50
N ALA A 65 -1.75 -4.08 10.36
CA ALA A 65 -1.94 -3.67 11.75
C ALA A 65 -2.52 -2.27 11.85
N ILE A 66 -2.02 -1.35 11.02
CA ILE A 66 -2.52 0.03 11.00
C ILE A 66 -3.97 0.05 10.51
N ALA A 67 -4.29 -0.70 9.48
CA ALA A 67 -5.64 -0.74 8.93
C ALA A 67 -6.66 -1.14 10.00
N ASN A 68 -6.29 -2.10 10.86
CA ASN A 68 -7.18 -2.55 11.93
C ASN A 68 -7.48 -1.46 12.98
N ARG A 69 -6.68 -0.41 13.01
CA ARG A 69 -6.85 0.71 13.96
C ARG A 69 -7.55 1.92 13.34
N ILE A 70 -7.78 1.89 12.03
CA ILE A 70 -8.39 3.01 11.34
C ILE A 70 -9.90 2.97 11.57
N ASN A 71 -10.46 4.09 12.01
CA ASN A 71 -11.89 4.23 12.25
C ASN A 71 -12.63 4.87 11.08
N GLY A 72 -11.92 5.68 10.28
CA GLY A 72 -12.51 6.38 9.16
C GLY A 72 -12.67 5.49 7.93
N TYR A 73 -13.74 5.71 7.22
CA TYR A 73 -13.96 5.07 5.92
C TYR A 73 -14.91 5.89 5.07
#